data_f240385170fa023ba05200f2d6c25750
#
_entry.id   f240385170fa023ba05200f2d6c25750
#
_cell.length_a   1.000
_cell.length_b   1.000
_cell.length_c   1.000
_cell.angle_alpha   90.00
_cell.angle_beta   90.00
_cell.angle_gamma   90.00
#
_symmetry.space_group_name_H-M   'P 1'
#
loop_
_entity.id
_entity.type
_entity.pdbx_description
1 polymer ?
#
loop_
_entity_poly.entity_id
_entity_poly.type
_entity_poly.pdbx_seq_one_letter_code
_entity_poly.pdbx_strand_id
1 'polypeptide(L)'
;MPMSRQPPRAPGPRLRRPSTPVFGLARVLSKRGICSRSQGEKLAREGRVRVDGKIVRDPEFPIAGHERIELDGAGTTSAAPVYIAMNKPRGVVVTASDEQGRDTVYSLIEGAGLPWLGPVGRLDKASEGLLLLSNDTVWAAGITEPATHVAKTYHVQVDGRPDEGTVAAMLEGVVDEGETLRATAVSLLRQGERNAWLEVTLDEGRNRHIRRLLAALGFEVRRLLRTAIGDLALGELAKGQWRHLTEAEVASLRRR
;
A
#
# COMPACT_ATOMS: atom_id res chain seq x y z
N MET A 1 66.09 -7.13 42.07
CA MET A 1 65.52 -7.24 40.71
C MET A 1 64.01 -7.25 40.83
N PRO A 2 63.25 -6.20 40.47
CA PRO A 2 61.78 -6.22 40.53
C PRO A 2 61.22 -6.81 39.24
N MET A 3 60.29 -7.75 39.37
CA MET A 3 59.53 -8.38 38.28
C MET A 3 58.55 -7.38 37.62
N SER A 4 58.75 -7.14 36.33
CA SER A 4 57.87 -6.34 35.50
C SER A 4 56.53 -7.06 35.29
N ARG A 5 55.40 -6.49 35.77
CA ARG A 5 54.02 -6.95 35.48
C ARG A 5 53.60 -6.36 34.13
N GLN A 6 53.34 -7.23 33.14
CA GLN A 6 52.70 -6.84 31.90
C GLN A 6 51.24 -6.36 32.15
N PRO A 7 50.78 -5.30 31.49
CA PRO A 7 49.39 -4.85 31.58
C PRO A 7 48.46 -5.83 30.86
N PRO A 8 47.16 -5.96 31.30
CA PRO A 8 46.20 -6.84 30.67
C PRO A 8 45.88 -6.38 29.25
N ARG A 9 45.84 -7.33 28.31
CA ARG A 9 45.43 -7.10 26.92
C ARG A 9 43.99 -6.57 26.89
N ALA A 10 43.80 -5.46 26.15
CA ALA A 10 42.46 -4.92 25.87
C ALA A 10 41.59 -5.94 25.12
N PRO A 11 40.28 -6.05 25.44
CA PRO A 11 39.38 -6.91 24.72
C PRO A 11 39.26 -6.42 23.27
N GLY A 12 39.47 -7.34 22.31
CA GLY A 12 39.34 -7.06 20.89
C GLY A 12 37.92 -6.61 20.52
N PRO A 13 37.70 -5.93 19.38
CA PRO A 13 36.43 -5.42 18.97
C PRO A 13 35.42 -6.57 18.84
N ARG A 14 34.34 -6.52 19.62
CA ARG A 14 33.22 -7.43 19.44
C ARG A 14 32.58 -7.12 18.09
N LEU A 15 32.77 -7.99 17.11
CA LEU A 15 32.00 -8.01 15.89
C LEU A 15 30.52 -8.07 16.26
N ARG A 16 29.79 -6.94 16.11
CA ARG A 16 28.34 -6.93 16.19
C ARG A 16 27.82 -7.86 15.08
N ARG A 17 27.28 -9.02 15.44
CA ARG A 17 26.48 -9.82 14.51
C ARG A 17 25.33 -8.93 14.02
N PRO A 18 25.06 -8.87 12.70
CA PRO A 18 23.87 -8.17 12.21
C PRO A 18 22.67 -8.78 12.92
N SER A 19 21.97 -7.98 13.72
CA SER A 19 20.74 -8.43 14.37
C SER A 19 19.71 -8.64 13.27
N THR A 20 19.26 -9.88 13.08
CA THR A 20 18.11 -10.18 12.23
C THR A 20 16.95 -9.28 12.67
N PRO A 21 16.29 -8.55 11.76
CA PRO A 21 15.20 -7.68 12.14
C PRO A 21 14.08 -8.50 12.79
N VAL A 22 13.70 -8.12 14.00
CA VAL A 22 12.65 -8.76 14.79
C VAL A 22 11.35 -8.01 14.53
N PHE A 23 10.27 -8.76 14.26
CA PHE A 23 8.94 -8.20 14.00
C PHE A 23 7.91 -8.81 14.94
N GLY A 24 6.86 -8.06 15.30
CA GLY A 24 5.74 -8.59 16.06
C GLY A 24 5.01 -9.72 15.34
N LEU A 25 4.51 -10.71 16.09
CA LEU A 25 3.85 -11.91 15.59
C LEU A 25 2.75 -11.61 14.57
N ALA A 26 1.83 -10.67 14.88
CA ALA A 26 0.74 -10.30 13.96
C ALA A 26 1.26 -9.76 12.61
N ARG A 27 2.34 -9.00 12.65
CA ARG A 27 3.01 -8.51 11.44
C ARG A 27 3.63 -9.65 10.63
N VAL A 28 4.22 -10.64 11.29
CA VAL A 28 4.81 -11.80 10.62
C VAL A 28 3.76 -12.66 9.96
N LEU A 29 2.62 -12.91 10.62
CA LEU A 29 1.48 -13.62 10.02
C LEU A 29 1.00 -12.92 8.74
N SER A 30 0.89 -11.61 8.77
CA SER A 30 0.49 -10.82 7.59
C SER A 30 1.54 -10.88 6.48
N LYS A 31 2.84 -10.75 6.80
CA LYS A 31 3.92 -10.86 5.82
C LYS A 31 4.03 -12.25 5.19
N ARG A 32 3.66 -13.31 5.91
CA ARG A 32 3.62 -14.68 5.39
C ARG A 32 2.37 -14.95 4.52
N GLY A 33 1.48 -13.97 4.33
CA GLY A 33 0.26 -14.12 3.53
C GLY A 33 -0.79 -15.02 4.19
N ILE A 34 -0.80 -15.11 5.52
CA ILE A 34 -1.71 -15.98 6.28
C ILE A 34 -3.02 -15.25 6.57
N CYS A 35 -2.94 -14.00 7.06
CA CYS A 35 -4.10 -13.18 7.41
C CYS A 35 -3.74 -11.69 7.46
N SER A 36 -4.72 -10.80 7.62
CA SER A 36 -4.45 -9.39 7.90
C SER A 36 -3.78 -9.21 9.26
N ARG A 37 -3.10 -8.07 9.47
CA ARG A 37 -2.49 -7.77 10.77
C ARG A 37 -3.52 -7.77 11.90
N SER A 38 -4.68 -7.13 11.71
CA SER A 38 -5.76 -7.11 12.70
C SER A 38 -6.35 -8.50 12.98
N GLN A 39 -6.48 -9.34 11.96
CA GLN A 39 -6.85 -10.75 12.15
C GLN A 39 -5.76 -11.51 12.92
N GLY A 40 -4.48 -11.30 12.60
CA GLY A 40 -3.35 -11.88 13.33
C GLY A 40 -3.33 -11.46 14.80
N GLU A 41 -3.62 -10.21 15.10
CA GLU A 41 -3.78 -9.72 16.47
C GLU A 41 -4.92 -10.43 17.21
N LYS A 42 -6.08 -10.58 16.57
CA LYS A 42 -7.23 -11.29 17.14
C LYS A 42 -6.90 -12.76 17.39
N LEU A 43 -6.33 -13.46 16.41
CA LEU A 43 -5.94 -14.87 16.52
C LEU A 43 -4.92 -15.10 17.64
N ALA A 44 -3.94 -14.21 17.82
CA ALA A 44 -3.00 -14.29 18.91
C ALA A 44 -3.70 -14.14 20.27
N ARG A 45 -4.52 -13.09 20.45
CA ARG A 45 -5.27 -12.86 21.71
C ARG A 45 -6.20 -14.02 22.06
N GLU A 46 -6.81 -14.67 21.07
CA GLU A 46 -7.63 -15.87 21.22
C GLU A 46 -6.81 -17.13 21.59
N GLY A 47 -5.48 -17.07 21.49
CA GLY A 47 -4.58 -18.19 21.80
C GLY A 47 -4.56 -19.28 20.73
N ARG A 48 -4.91 -18.93 19.50
CA ARG A 48 -4.93 -19.82 18.33
C ARG A 48 -3.57 -19.94 17.65
N VAL A 49 -2.60 -19.10 18.04
CA VAL A 49 -1.25 -19.09 17.49
C VAL A 49 -0.26 -19.72 18.45
N ARG A 50 0.58 -20.63 17.94
CA ARG A 50 1.72 -21.21 18.66
C ARG A 50 3.01 -20.76 17.98
N VAL A 51 4.01 -20.50 18.80
CA VAL A 51 5.39 -20.24 18.35
C VAL A 51 6.26 -21.27 19.07
N ASP A 52 6.96 -22.09 18.28
CA ASP A 52 7.77 -23.21 18.79
C ASP A 52 6.99 -24.11 19.77
N GLY A 53 5.72 -24.42 19.42
CA GLY A 53 4.82 -25.26 20.19
C GLY A 53 4.15 -24.59 21.40
N LYS A 54 4.51 -23.34 21.76
CA LYS A 54 3.91 -22.59 22.88
C LYS A 54 2.84 -21.64 22.40
N ILE A 55 1.69 -21.61 23.06
CA ILE A 55 0.64 -20.62 22.79
C ILE A 55 1.16 -19.22 23.09
N VAL A 56 1.07 -18.32 22.11
CA VAL A 56 1.44 -16.90 22.24
C VAL A 56 0.18 -16.05 22.09
N ARG A 57 -0.15 -15.25 23.10
CA ARG A 57 -1.32 -14.37 23.12
C ARG A 57 -0.96 -12.91 22.87
N ASP A 58 0.33 -12.56 22.89
CA ASP A 58 0.82 -11.23 22.61
C ASP A 58 1.01 -11.05 21.09
N PRO A 59 0.25 -10.16 20.42
CA PRO A 59 0.40 -9.89 18.99
C PRO A 59 1.76 -9.30 18.62
N GLU A 60 2.41 -8.60 19.55
CA GLU A 60 3.73 -7.99 19.36
C GLU A 60 4.87 -8.90 19.81
N PHE A 61 4.58 -10.17 20.16
CA PHE A 61 5.63 -11.14 20.51
C PHE A 61 6.72 -11.15 19.42
N PRO A 62 7.99 -10.99 19.82
CA PRO A 62 9.09 -10.81 18.87
C PRO A 62 9.41 -12.10 18.11
N ILE A 63 9.42 -12.03 16.78
CA ILE A 63 9.75 -13.12 15.85
C ILE A 63 11.00 -12.72 15.06
N ALA A 64 12.06 -13.52 15.15
CA ALA A 64 13.33 -13.31 14.44
C ALA A 64 13.37 -14.01 13.07
N GLY A 65 12.37 -14.83 12.73
CA GLY A 65 12.19 -15.44 11.41
C GLY A 65 12.53 -16.93 11.33
N HIS A 66 13.18 -17.51 12.32
CA HIS A 66 13.51 -18.94 12.38
C HIS A 66 12.47 -19.76 13.16
N GLU A 67 11.55 -19.10 13.86
CA GLU A 67 10.56 -19.74 14.69
C GLU A 67 9.50 -20.44 13.84
N ARG A 68 9.09 -21.62 14.29
CA ARG A 68 7.96 -22.36 13.74
C ARG A 68 6.66 -21.74 14.27
N ILE A 69 5.85 -21.22 13.37
CA ILE A 69 4.53 -20.67 13.71
C ILE A 69 3.46 -21.67 13.27
N GLU A 70 2.50 -21.92 14.15
CA GLU A 70 1.35 -22.75 13.90
C GLU A 70 0.07 -21.97 14.19
N LEU A 71 -0.93 -22.15 13.34
CA LEU A 71 -2.28 -21.63 13.51
C LEU A 71 -3.25 -22.80 13.66
N ASP A 72 -4.02 -22.82 14.74
CA ASP A 72 -4.96 -23.91 15.06
C ASP A 72 -4.33 -25.31 15.02
N GLY A 73 -3.04 -25.43 15.39
CA GLY A 73 -2.28 -26.67 15.37
C GLY A 73 -1.69 -27.07 14.01
N ALA A 74 -1.99 -26.35 12.95
CA ALA A 74 -1.39 -26.54 11.63
C ALA A 74 -0.18 -25.62 11.43
N GLY A 75 0.92 -26.15 10.91
CA GLY A 75 2.11 -25.36 10.56
C GLY A 75 1.80 -24.32 9.49
N THR A 76 2.31 -23.11 9.66
CA THR A 76 2.17 -22.05 8.68
C THR A 76 3.42 -21.97 7.79
N THR A 77 3.23 -22.03 6.49
CA THR A 77 4.29 -21.75 5.50
C THR A 77 4.09 -20.36 4.92
N SER A 78 5.18 -19.70 4.52
CA SER A 78 5.08 -18.47 3.78
C SER A 78 4.49 -18.74 2.40
N ALA A 79 3.42 -18.04 2.04
CA ALA A 79 2.89 -18.13 0.70
C ALA A 79 3.89 -17.52 -0.31
N ALA A 80 3.94 -18.09 -1.51
CA ALA A 80 4.67 -17.49 -2.61
C ALA A 80 4.17 -16.05 -2.87
N PRO A 81 5.04 -15.13 -3.35
CA PRO A 81 4.61 -13.80 -3.70
C PRO A 81 3.50 -13.82 -4.76
N VAL A 82 2.43 -13.09 -4.49
CA VAL A 82 1.30 -12.91 -5.40
C VAL A 82 1.08 -11.42 -5.62
N TYR A 83 0.86 -11.05 -6.86
CA TYR A 83 0.65 -9.67 -7.30
C TYR A 83 -0.59 -9.62 -8.17
N ILE A 84 -1.58 -8.81 -7.81
CA ILE A 84 -2.78 -8.62 -8.62
C ILE A 84 -3.07 -7.14 -8.86
N ALA A 85 -3.62 -6.87 -10.04
CA ALA A 85 -4.26 -5.61 -10.40
C ALA A 85 -5.78 -5.79 -10.33
N MET A 86 -6.47 -4.83 -9.75
CA MET A 86 -7.93 -4.79 -9.64
C MET A 86 -8.45 -3.47 -10.16
N ASN A 87 -9.54 -3.49 -10.90
CA ASN A 87 -10.31 -2.29 -11.20
C ASN A 87 -11.35 -2.07 -10.10
N LYS A 88 -10.94 -1.37 -9.04
CA LYS A 88 -11.80 -1.10 -7.89
C LYS A 88 -13.04 -0.30 -8.29
N PRO A 89 -14.27 -0.79 -8.03
CA PRO A 89 -15.47 -0.01 -8.26
C PRO A 89 -15.65 1.10 -7.22
N ARG A 90 -16.41 2.12 -7.56
CA ARG A 90 -16.90 3.14 -6.63
C ARG A 90 -17.81 2.48 -5.59
N GLY A 91 -17.79 2.95 -4.35
CA GLY A 91 -18.64 2.45 -3.26
C GLY A 91 -17.97 1.41 -2.37
N VAL A 92 -16.97 0.70 -2.86
CA VAL A 92 -16.21 -0.32 -2.13
C VAL A 92 -15.06 0.33 -1.37
N VAL A 93 -14.78 -0.12 -0.14
CA VAL A 93 -13.70 0.39 0.71
C VAL A 93 -12.44 -0.48 0.65
N VAL A 94 -11.27 0.15 0.81
CA VAL A 94 -9.96 -0.53 0.83
C VAL A 94 -9.56 -0.78 2.28
N THR A 95 -10.17 -1.79 2.89
CA THR A 95 -9.86 -2.25 4.26
C THR A 95 -10.05 -3.76 4.37
N ALA A 96 -9.32 -4.39 5.27
CA ALA A 96 -9.44 -5.81 5.56
C ALA A 96 -10.72 -6.15 6.36
N SER A 97 -11.17 -5.22 7.18
CA SER A 97 -12.38 -5.33 7.97
C SER A 97 -13.05 -3.96 7.99
N ASP A 98 -14.36 -3.95 7.91
CA ASP A 98 -15.16 -2.73 7.98
C ASP A 98 -16.22 -2.87 9.09
N GLU A 99 -16.09 -2.04 10.12
CA GLU A 99 -16.99 -2.04 11.27
C GLU A 99 -18.42 -1.59 10.92
N GLN A 100 -18.59 -0.92 9.78
CA GLN A 100 -19.88 -0.43 9.30
C GLN A 100 -20.53 -1.42 8.31
N GLY A 101 -19.96 -2.60 8.10
CA GLY A 101 -20.50 -3.64 7.22
C GLY A 101 -20.55 -3.27 5.73
N ARG A 102 -19.71 -2.31 5.28
CA ARG A 102 -19.63 -1.92 3.86
C ARG A 102 -18.83 -2.96 3.07
N ASP A 103 -19.15 -3.08 1.79
CA ASP A 103 -18.37 -3.91 0.88
C ASP A 103 -16.91 -3.47 0.83
N THR A 104 -16.02 -4.44 0.97
CA THR A 104 -14.57 -4.21 0.89
C THR A 104 -14.01 -4.76 -0.41
N VAL A 105 -12.79 -4.36 -0.77
CA VAL A 105 -12.10 -4.92 -1.96
C VAL A 105 -11.89 -6.43 -1.87
N TYR A 106 -11.97 -7.00 -0.66
CA TYR A 106 -11.79 -8.43 -0.45
C TYR A 106 -13.00 -9.25 -0.89
N SER A 107 -14.22 -8.70 -0.88
CA SER A 107 -15.39 -9.37 -1.44
C SER A 107 -15.26 -9.63 -2.95
N LEU A 108 -14.44 -8.84 -3.66
CA LEU A 108 -14.20 -9.01 -5.09
C LEU A 108 -13.21 -10.14 -5.43
N ILE A 109 -12.47 -10.62 -4.45
CA ILE A 109 -11.49 -11.72 -4.60
C ILE A 109 -11.84 -12.93 -3.72
N GLU A 110 -13.00 -12.91 -3.08
CA GLU A 110 -13.49 -14.01 -2.25
C GLU A 110 -13.64 -15.29 -3.10
N GLY A 111 -13.25 -16.43 -2.54
CA GLY A 111 -13.29 -17.72 -3.24
C GLY A 111 -12.22 -17.91 -4.32
N ALA A 112 -11.34 -16.96 -4.58
CA ALA A 112 -10.32 -17.04 -5.62
C ALA A 112 -9.12 -17.96 -5.25
N GLY A 113 -9.07 -18.55 -4.06
CA GLY A 113 -7.96 -19.38 -3.60
C GLY A 113 -6.64 -18.64 -3.40
N LEU A 114 -6.69 -17.31 -3.28
CA LEU A 114 -5.53 -16.45 -3.07
C LEU A 114 -5.08 -16.47 -1.60
N PRO A 115 -3.77 -16.37 -1.32
CA PRO A 115 -3.31 -16.09 0.03
C PRO A 115 -3.80 -14.70 0.48
N TRP A 116 -3.59 -14.37 1.75
CA TRP A 116 -3.84 -13.01 2.20
C TRP A 116 -2.98 -12.01 1.42
N LEU A 117 -3.63 -11.03 0.81
CA LEU A 117 -3.00 -9.94 0.06
C LEU A 117 -3.32 -8.60 0.73
N GLY A 118 -2.29 -7.80 1.01
CA GLY A 118 -2.45 -6.42 1.46
C GLY A 118 -2.64 -5.47 0.27
N PRO A 119 -3.43 -4.38 0.42
CA PRO A 119 -3.52 -3.37 -0.61
C PRO A 119 -2.22 -2.56 -0.70
N VAL A 120 -1.76 -2.29 -1.92
CA VAL A 120 -0.61 -1.44 -2.22
C VAL A 120 -1.09 0.00 -2.39
N GLY A 121 -1.11 0.72 -1.28
CA GLY A 121 -1.78 2.01 -1.19
C GLY A 121 -3.30 1.87 -1.07
N ARG A 122 -3.98 3.00 -1.21
CA ARG A 122 -5.45 3.06 -1.05
C ARG A 122 -6.09 3.88 -2.16
N LEU A 123 -7.38 3.64 -2.34
CA LEU A 123 -8.33 4.51 -3.02
C LEU A 123 -9.52 4.74 -2.08
N ASP A 124 -10.00 5.97 -2.01
CA ASP A 124 -11.19 6.30 -1.23
C ASP A 124 -12.42 5.53 -1.71
N LYS A 125 -13.45 5.42 -0.86
CA LYS A 125 -14.74 4.81 -1.22
C LYS A 125 -15.34 5.40 -2.50
N ALA A 126 -15.26 6.73 -2.66
CA ALA A 126 -15.78 7.46 -3.81
C ALA A 126 -14.83 7.46 -5.04
N SER A 127 -13.66 6.84 -4.94
CA SER A 127 -12.68 6.71 -6.03
C SER A 127 -12.72 5.32 -6.63
N GLU A 128 -12.31 5.21 -7.89
CA GLU A 128 -12.36 3.96 -8.66
C GLU A 128 -11.06 3.74 -9.44
N GLY A 129 -10.91 2.57 -10.07
CA GLY A 129 -9.79 2.25 -10.97
C GLY A 129 -8.70 1.38 -10.37
N LEU A 130 -7.50 1.51 -10.90
CA LEU A 130 -6.38 0.62 -10.64
C LEU A 130 -5.98 0.58 -9.16
N LEU A 131 -6.16 -0.56 -8.53
CA LEU A 131 -5.67 -0.88 -7.20
C LEU A 131 -4.81 -2.15 -7.29
N LEU A 132 -3.66 -2.13 -6.65
CA LEU A 132 -2.78 -3.30 -6.55
C LEU A 132 -2.94 -3.95 -5.18
N LEU A 133 -2.86 -5.29 -5.15
CA LEU A 133 -2.80 -6.05 -3.90
C LEU A 133 -1.64 -7.06 -3.99
N SER A 134 -0.94 -7.26 -2.89
CA SER A 134 0.18 -8.22 -2.82
C SER A 134 0.46 -8.66 -1.38
N ASN A 135 1.09 -9.83 -1.21
CA ASN A 135 1.71 -10.27 0.04
C ASN A 135 3.22 -9.92 0.11
N ASP A 136 3.80 -9.35 -0.96
CA ASP A 136 5.18 -8.83 -0.96
C ASP A 136 5.21 -7.40 -0.44
N THR A 137 5.49 -7.27 0.85
CA THR A 137 5.51 -5.96 1.53
C THR A 137 6.69 -5.08 1.13
N VAL A 138 7.78 -5.65 0.60
CA VAL A 138 8.94 -4.89 0.12
C VAL A 138 8.62 -4.24 -1.22
N TRP A 139 8.04 -5.02 -2.13
CA TRP A 139 7.55 -4.51 -3.40
C TRP A 139 6.47 -3.44 -3.19
N ALA A 140 5.51 -3.70 -2.30
CA ALA A 140 4.44 -2.73 -1.97
C ALA A 140 5.00 -1.41 -1.42
N ALA A 141 6.01 -1.46 -0.54
CA ALA A 141 6.67 -0.27 -0.01
C ALA A 141 7.37 0.53 -1.11
N GLY A 142 8.05 -0.14 -2.06
CA GLY A 142 8.68 0.51 -3.21
C GLY A 142 7.72 1.33 -4.07
N ILE A 143 6.41 1.03 -4.04
CA ILE A 143 5.38 1.75 -4.80
C ILE A 143 4.71 2.85 -3.97
N THR A 144 4.59 2.63 -2.65
CA THR A 144 3.77 3.47 -1.78
C THR A 144 4.54 4.52 -0.99
N GLU A 145 5.84 4.31 -0.76
CA GLU A 145 6.68 5.28 -0.05
C GLU A 145 6.79 6.59 -0.85
N PRO A 146 6.53 7.75 -0.24
CA PRO A 146 6.62 9.06 -0.94
C PRO A 146 7.99 9.30 -1.59
N ALA A 147 9.07 8.90 -0.91
CA ALA A 147 10.44 9.05 -1.41
C ALA A 147 10.73 8.29 -2.72
N THR A 148 9.86 7.38 -3.12
CA THR A 148 10.02 6.63 -4.37
C THR A 148 9.47 7.37 -5.58
N HIS A 149 8.65 8.39 -5.40
CA HIS A 149 8.06 9.21 -6.47
C HIS A 149 7.41 8.41 -7.61
N VAL A 150 6.86 7.21 -7.31
CA VAL A 150 6.15 6.44 -8.33
C VAL A 150 4.91 7.20 -8.74
N ALA A 151 4.81 7.57 -10.01
CA ALA A 151 3.71 8.34 -10.57
C ALA A 151 2.37 7.59 -10.45
N LYS A 152 1.29 8.31 -10.17
CA LYS A 152 -0.10 7.81 -10.21
C LYS A 152 -0.89 8.74 -11.09
N THR A 153 -1.47 8.21 -12.17
CA THR A 153 -2.25 8.97 -13.14
C THR A 153 -3.74 8.73 -12.92
N TYR A 154 -4.51 9.80 -13.02
CA TYR A 154 -5.94 9.80 -12.75
C TYR A 154 -6.70 10.52 -13.86
N HIS A 155 -7.85 9.97 -14.26
CA HIS A 155 -8.86 10.71 -14.97
C HIS A 155 -9.85 11.31 -13.95
N VAL A 156 -10.02 12.60 -14.01
CA VAL A 156 -10.78 13.39 -13.02
C VAL A 156 -11.90 14.14 -13.72
N GLN A 157 -13.13 13.83 -13.39
CA GLN A 157 -14.28 14.63 -13.82
C GLN A 157 -14.56 15.70 -12.77
N VAL A 158 -14.62 16.94 -13.23
CA VAL A 158 -14.93 18.12 -12.39
C VAL A 158 -16.18 18.82 -12.90
N ASP A 159 -16.90 19.48 -11.98
CA ASP A 159 -17.88 20.47 -12.37
C ASP A 159 -17.18 21.74 -12.82
N GLY A 160 -17.75 22.41 -13.82
CA GLY A 160 -17.17 23.62 -14.37
C GLY A 160 -16.17 23.35 -15.49
N ARG A 161 -15.46 24.39 -15.87
CA ARG A 161 -14.57 24.43 -17.03
C ARG A 161 -13.21 25.01 -16.61
N PRO A 162 -12.29 24.13 -16.13
CA PRO A 162 -10.93 24.58 -15.82
C PRO A 162 -10.28 25.23 -17.04
N ASP A 163 -9.67 26.37 -16.85
CA ASP A 163 -8.91 27.10 -17.85
C ASP A 163 -7.39 26.84 -17.72
N GLU A 164 -6.60 27.47 -18.56
CA GLU A 164 -5.13 27.38 -18.50
C GLU A 164 -4.56 27.90 -17.19
N GLY A 165 -5.18 28.93 -16.59
CA GLY A 165 -4.78 29.46 -15.28
C GLY A 165 -5.00 28.44 -14.16
N THR A 166 -6.11 27.71 -14.21
CA THR A 166 -6.40 26.60 -13.29
C THR A 166 -5.36 25.48 -13.42
N VAL A 167 -5.03 25.10 -14.64
CA VAL A 167 -4.00 24.09 -14.92
C VAL A 167 -2.63 24.54 -14.39
N ALA A 168 -2.25 25.80 -14.64
CA ALA A 168 -1.01 26.37 -14.15
C ALA A 168 -0.95 26.35 -12.60
N ALA A 169 -2.02 26.78 -11.92
CA ALA A 169 -2.13 26.75 -10.47
C ALA A 169 -2.02 25.33 -9.89
N MET A 170 -2.58 24.30 -10.57
CA MET A 170 -2.43 22.88 -10.15
C MET A 170 -0.98 22.40 -10.23
N LEU A 171 -0.19 22.89 -11.18
CA LEU A 171 1.22 22.54 -11.37
C LEU A 171 2.14 23.31 -10.42
N GLU A 172 1.89 24.59 -10.21
CA GLU A 172 2.64 25.42 -9.25
C GLU A 172 2.41 24.97 -7.81
N GLY A 173 1.17 24.60 -7.50
CA GLY A 173 0.73 24.15 -6.19
C GLY A 173 -0.15 25.16 -5.46
N VAL A 174 -1.07 24.61 -4.69
CA VAL A 174 -2.04 25.36 -3.89
C VAL A 174 -1.87 24.99 -2.42
N VAL A 175 -1.90 25.98 -1.53
CA VAL A 175 -1.85 25.74 -0.08
C VAL A 175 -3.25 25.42 0.42
N ASP A 176 -3.38 24.24 1.06
CA ASP A 176 -4.59 23.78 1.71
C ASP A 176 -4.25 23.17 3.07
N GLU A 177 -4.89 23.63 4.14
CA GLU A 177 -4.62 23.20 5.52
C GLU A 177 -3.12 23.22 5.93
N GLY A 178 -2.35 24.19 5.41
CA GLY A 178 -0.91 24.33 5.67
C GLY A 178 -0.01 23.40 4.85
N GLU A 179 -0.57 22.60 3.95
CA GLU A 179 0.16 21.74 3.01
C GLU A 179 0.12 22.34 1.60
N THR A 180 1.25 22.32 0.89
CA THR A 180 1.26 22.64 -0.54
C THR A 180 0.90 21.35 -1.32
N LEU A 181 -0.23 21.40 -2.04
CA LEU A 181 -0.71 20.34 -2.91
C LEU A 181 -0.44 20.73 -4.36
N ARG A 182 0.21 19.85 -5.12
CA ARG A 182 0.50 20.08 -6.54
C ARG A 182 0.38 18.81 -7.35
N ALA A 183 0.13 18.97 -8.64
CA ALA A 183 0.24 17.90 -9.62
C ALA A 183 1.61 17.98 -10.33
N THR A 184 2.12 16.84 -10.79
CA THR A 184 3.34 16.79 -11.63
C THR A 184 3.03 16.95 -13.12
N ALA A 185 1.82 16.58 -13.53
CA ALA A 185 1.29 16.84 -14.86
C ALA A 185 -0.23 16.98 -14.81
N VAL A 186 -0.75 17.86 -15.68
CA VAL A 186 -2.20 18.07 -15.87
C VAL A 186 -2.46 18.30 -17.35
N SER A 187 -3.46 17.62 -17.89
CA SER A 187 -3.95 17.87 -19.24
C SER A 187 -5.48 17.83 -19.29
N LEU A 188 -6.07 18.63 -20.18
CA LEU A 188 -7.49 18.61 -20.46
C LEU A 188 -7.80 17.50 -21.46
N LEU A 189 -8.54 16.46 -21.04
CA LEU A 189 -8.96 15.37 -21.94
C LEU A 189 -10.16 15.72 -22.78
N ARG A 190 -11.16 16.34 -22.17
CA ARG A 190 -12.38 16.82 -22.84
C ARG A 190 -13.11 17.84 -22.00
N GLN A 191 -13.84 18.73 -22.65
CA GLN A 191 -14.64 19.76 -21.99
C GLN A 191 -16.05 19.78 -22.58
N GLY A 192 -17.04 19.70 -21.70
CA GLY A 192 -18.44 19.88 -22.03
C GLY A 192 -18.94 21.26 -21.62
N GLU A 193 -20.26 21.44 -21.64
CA GLU A 193 -20.89 22.72 -21.24
C GLU A 193 -20.78 22.98 -19.74
N ARG A 194 -20.91 21.92 -18.90
CA ARG A 194 -21.00 22.04 -17.44
C ARG A 194 -19.90 21.29 -16.68
N ASN A 195 -19.12 20.51 -17.37
CA ASN A 195 -18.07 19.69 -16.75
C ASN A 195 -16.90 19.48 -17.70
N ALA A 196 -15.77 19.10 -17.10
CA ALA A 196 -14.57 18.75 -17.85
C ALA A 196 -13.97 17.46 -17.29
N TRP A 197 -13.15 16.81 -18.13
CA TRP A 197 -12.29 15.71 -17.71
C TRP A 197 -10.83 16.14 -17.85
N LEU A 198 -10.11 15.98 -16.77
CA LEU A 198 -8.67 16.20 -16.69
C LEU A 198 -7.96 14.86 -16.55
N GLU A 199 -6.78 14.75 -17.13
CA GLU A 199 -5.77 13.77 -16.69
C GLU A 199 -4.83 14.48 -15.72
N VAL A 200 -4.64 13.89 -14.54
CA VAL A 200 -3.82 14.45 -13.48
C VAL A 200 -2.83 13.40 -13.01
N THR A 201 -1.55 13.73 -13.01
CA THR A 201 -0.50 12.86 -12.48
C THR A 201 0.07 13.42 -11.18
N LEU A 202 0.23 12.54 -10.20
CA LEU A 202 0.87 12.83 -8.91
C LEU A 202 2.06 11.88 -8.72
N ASP A 203 3.12 12.33 -8.09
CA ASP A 203 4.25 11.51 -7.63
C ASP A 203 4.19 11.20 -6.14
N GLU A 204 3.23 11.78 -5.43
CA GLU A 204 2.93 11.55 -4.01
C GLU A 204 1.46 11.14 -3.82
N GLY A 205 1.09 10.72 -2.60
CA GLY A 205 -0.26 10.21 -2.31
C GLY A 205 -0.84 10.76 -1.01
N ARG A 206 -0.93 12.11 -0.85
CA ARG A 206 -1.53 12.71 0.34
C ARG A 206 -3.02 12.38 0.45
N ASN A 207 -3.56 12.48 1.65
CA ASN A 207 -4.98 12.23 1.86
C ASN A 207 -5.83 13.14 0.97
N ARG A 208 -6.70 12.53 0.14
CA ARG A 208 -7.64 13.21 -0.77
C ARG A 208 -6.99 14.29 -1.65
N HIS A 209 -5.71 14.12 -2.03
CA HIS A 209 -4.85 15.11 -2.67
C HIS A 209 -5.56 15.85 -3.84
N ILE A 210 -5.99 15.13 -4.88
CA ILE A 210 -6.66 15.74 -6.05
C ILE A 210 -7.97 16.44 -5.68
N ARG A 211 -8.74 15.88 -4.74
CA ARG A 211 -10.01 16.50 -4.32
C ARG A 211 -9.78 17.79 -3.54
N ARG A 212 -8.77 17.83 -2.69
CA ARG A 212 -8.38 19.03 -1.95
C ARG A 212 -7.79 20.08 -2.87
N LEU A 213 -6.87 19.69 -3.76
CA LEU A 213 -6.26 20.57 -4.75
C LEU A 213 -7.30 21.28 -5.61
N LEU A 214 -8.25 20.52 -6.18
CA LEU A 214 -9.31 21.09 -7.03
C LEU A 214 -10.34 21.88 -6.24
N ALA A 215 -10.69 21.47 -5.02
CA ALA A 215 -11.60 22.23 -4.15
C ALA A 215 -11.02 23.60 -3.79
N ALA A 216 -9.72 23.70 -3.51
CA ALA A 216 -9.03 24.97 -3.25
C ALA A 216 -9.05 25.92 -4.46
N LEU A 217 -9.23 25.37 -5.69
CA LEU A 217 -9.40 26.14 -6.93
C LEU A 217 -10.87 26.35 -7.31
N GLY A 218 -11.82 25.94 -6.45
CA GLY A 218 -13.25 26.15 -6.66
C GLY A 218 -13.94 25.06 -7.49
N PHE A 219 -13.29 23.91 -7.75
CA PHE A 219 -13.86 22.82 -8.54
C PHE A 219 -14.28 21.63 -7.70
N GLU A 220 -15.48 21.10 -7.92
CA GLU A 220 -15.96 19.87 -7.30
C GLU A 220 -15.59 18.65 -8.14
N VAL A 221 -14.95 17.66 -7.53
CA VAL A 221 -14.60 16.39 -8.19
C VAL A 221 -15.79 15.43 -8.16
N ARG A 222 -16.40 15.18 -9.32
CA ARG A 222 -17.52 14.26 -9.52
C ARG A 222 -17.06 12.79 -9.63
N ARG A 223 -16.01 12.54 -10.41
CA ARG A 223 -15.42 11.22 -10.55
C ARG A 223 -13.91 11.29 -10.47
N LEU A 224 -13.31 10.26 -9.89
CA LEU A 224 -11.87 10.10 -9.76
C LEU A 224 -11.52 8.65 -10.05
N LEU A 225 -10.89 8.41 -11.20
CA LEU A 225 -10.49 7.11 -11.70
C LEU A 225 -8.98 7.04 -11.79
N ARG A 226 -8.32 6.18 -11.02
CA ARG A 226 -6.88 5.94 -11.20
C ARG A 226 -6.65 5.03 -12.41
N THR A 227 -6.00 5.56 -13.43
CA THR A 227 -5.77 4.89 -14.72
C THR A 227 -4.41 4.22 -14.81
N ALA A 228 -3.40 4.70 -14.05
CA ALA A 228 -2.08 4.09 -14.04
C ALA A 228 -1.34 4.26 -12.70
N ILE A 229 -0.36 3.37 -12.46
CA ILE A 229 0.65 3.43 -11.40
C ILE A 229 1.99 3.14 -12.06
N GLY A 230 2.91 4.12 -12.11
CA GLY A 230 4.10 4.04 -12.95
C GLY A 230 3.71 3.73 -14.40
N ASP A 231 4.37 2.75 -15.00
CA ASP A 231 4.10 2.30 -16.36
C ASP A 231 2.93 1.30 -16.45
N LEU A 232 2.40 0.84 -15.32
CA LEU A 232 1.28 -0.11 -15.32
C LEU A 232 -0.04 0.63 -15.51
N ALA A 233 -0.66 0.46 -16.68
CA ALA A 233 -1.98 0.98 -16.99
C ALA A 233 -3.10 0.04 -16.52
N LEU A 234 -4.26 0.61 -16.19
CA LEU A 234 -5.51 -0.12 -15.93
C LEU A 234 -5.94 -0.94 -17.15
N GLY A 235 -5.72 -0.40 -18.37
CA GLY A 235 -6.12 -1.03 -19.61
C GLY A 235 -7.61 -1.30 -19.67
N GLU A 236 -7.97 -2.44 -20.27
CA GLU A 236 -9.36 -2.87 -20.49
C GLU A 236 -9.92 -3.72 -19.33
N LEU A 237 -9.22 -3.77 -18.17
CA LEU A 237 -9.69 -4.52 -17.01
C LEU A 237 -11.06 -4.00 -16.58
N ALA A 238 -12.09 -4.85 -16.70
CA ALA A 238 -13.46 -4.45 -16.41
C ALA A 238 -13.65 -4.08 -14.92
N LYS A 239 -14.60 -3.22 -14.63
CA LYS A 239 -14.92 -2.76 -13.27
C LYS A 239 -15.29 -3.93 -12.36
N GLY A 240 -14.67 -3.99 -11.19
CA GLY A 240 -14.83 -5.07 -10.22
C GLY A 240 -13.99 -6.33 -10.53
N GLN A 241 -13.36 -6.39 -11.69
CA GLN A 241 -12.50 -7.50 -12.06
C GLN A 241 -11.07 -7.30 -11.57
N TRP A 242 -10.34 -8.40 -11.49
CA TRP A 242 -8.94 -8.44 -11.14
C TRP A 242 -8.19 -9.45 -12.01
N ARG A 243 -6.88 -9.30 -12.11
CA ARG A 243 -5.99 -10.26 -12.76
C ARG A 243 -4.64 -10.32 -12.07
N HIS A 244 -3.91 -11.41 -12.26
CA HIS A 244 -2.50 -11.45 -11.89
C HIS A 244 -1.71 -10.45 -12.74
N LEU A 245 -0.66 -9.88 -12.14
CA LEU A 245 0.36 -9.14 -12.89
C LEU A 245 1.30 -10.13 -13.57
N THR A 246 1.77 -9.76 -14.76
CA THR A 246 2.87 -10.47 -15.42
C THR A 246 4.20 -10.16 -14.72
N GLU A 247 5.22 -11.01 -14.94
CA GLU A 247 6.57 -10.76 -14.39
C GLU A 247 7.15 -9.43 -14.86
N ALA A 248 6.90 -9.05 -16.12
CA ALA A 248 7.33 -7.77 -16.68
C ALA A 248 6.67 -6.57 -15.98
N GLU A 249 5.36 -6.65 -15.67
CA GLU A 249 4.64 -5.61 -14.93
C GLU A 249 5.13 -5.50 -13.48
N VAL A 250 5.38 -6.64 -12.83
CA VAL A 250 5.98 -6.66 -11.47
C VAL A 250 7.37 -6.04 -11.49
N ALA A 251 8.19 -6.37 -12.50
CA ALA A 251 9.53 -5.86 -12.64
C ALA A 251 9.56 -4.34 -12.94
N SER A 252 8.64 -3.85 -13.79
CA SER A 252 8.55 -2.42 -14.11
C SER A 252 8.25 -1.53 -12.90
N LEU A 253 7.54 -2.08 -11.90
CA LEU A 253 7.22 -1.40 -10.65
C LEU A 253 8.26 -1.66 -9.53
N ARG A 254 9.20 -2.59 -9.74
CA ARG A 254 10.39 -2.74 -8.86
C ARG A 254 11.37 -1.64 -9.22
N ARG A 255 11.60 -0.70 -8.32
CA ARG A 255 12.69 0.26 -8.53
C ARG A 255 14.05 -0.42 -8.46
N ARG A 256 14.91 0.06 -9.34
CA ARG A 256 16.36 -0.18 -9.34
C ARG A 256 17.03 0.55 -8.18
#